data_452870c2bc4e7e20337fd516fb8b56be
#
_entry.id   452870c2bc4e7e20337fd516fb8b56be
#
_cell.length_a   1.000
_cell.length_b   1.000
_cell.length_c   1.000
_cell.angle_alpha   90.00
_cell.angle_beta   90.00
_cell.angle_gamma   90.00
#
_symmetry.space_group_name_H-M   'P 1'
#
loop_
_entity.id
_entity.type
_entity.pdbx_description
1 polymer ?
#
loop_
_entity_poly.entity_id
_entity_poly.type
_entity_poly.pdbx_seq_one_letter_code
_entity_poly.pdbx_strand_id
1 'polypeptide(L)'
;QVNVCQICAYKNNQKVYSDSWNNYKEDDSAHIMSVTKSIMALLIGIAVDKGKIKSIDDKVLDYFPDYKVKRGEKTIYDVTIKHLLTMRAPYKCKGDPWTKVCSSDDWTYSSLDYLGGRKGLVGEFRYQTVCLHILSGILYRATKMKTVDYANTYLFLPLDIPRHESCCLQTAEEYKEFTISKKPKG
;
A
#
# COMPACT_ATOMS: atom_id res chain seq x y z
N GLN A 1 11.49 -6.89 -26.83
CA GLN A 1 12.18 -7.23 -25.58
C GLN A 1 11.13 -7.62 -24.55
N VAL A 2 11.26 -8.81 -24.00
CA VAL A 2 10.37 -9.28 -22.93
C VAL A 2 10.88 -8.69 -21.61
N ASN A 3 10.08 -7.84 -20.95
CA ASN A 3 10.44 -7.22 -19.66
C ASN A 3 10.13 -8.15 -18.47
N VAL A 4 10.36 -9.46 -18.65
CA VAL A 4 10.19 -10.45 -17.58
C VAL A 4 11.54 -10.64 -16.89
N CYS A 5 11.55 -10.51 -15.55
CA CYS A 5 12.75 -10.74 -14.75
C CYS A 5 12.83 -12.18 -14.26
N GLN A 6 11.74 -12.70 -13.74
CA GLN A 6 11.66 -14.03 -13.13
C GLN A 6 10.27 -14.62 -13.35
N ILE A 7 10.19 -15.94 -13.52
CA ILE A 7 8.95 -16.71 -13.50
C ILE A 7 9.14 -17.88 -12.54
N CYS A 8 8.14 -18.11 -11.71
CA CYS A 8 8.05 -19.29 -10.85
C CYS A 8 6.65 -19.87 -10.93
N ALA A 9 6.53 -21.16 -11.23
CA ALA A 9 5.24 -21.83 -11.32
C ALA A 9 5.18 -22.99 -10.33
N TYR A 10 4.03 -23.10 -9.64
CA TYR A 10 3.73 -24.15 -8.69
C TYR A 10 2.50 -24.93 -9.12
N LYS A 11 2.52 -26.24 -8.90
CA LYS A 11 1.39 -27.13 -9.01
C LYS A 11 1.34 -28.04 -7.79
N ASN A 12 0.20 -28.09 -7.09
CA ASN A 12 0.01 -28.88 -5.86
C ASN A 12 1.13 -28.60 -4.82
N ASN A 13 1.47 -27.33 -4.59
CA ASN A 13 2.55 -26.84 -3.71
C ASN A 13 3.97 -27.30 -4.09
N GLN A 14 4.17 -27.88 -5.27
CA GLN A 14 5.48 -28.23 -5.80
C GLN A 14 5.90 -27.22 -6.88
N LYS A 15 7.13 -26.71 -6.79
CA LYS A 15 7.71 -25.86 -7.83
C LYS A 15 7.95 -26.71 -9.07
N VAL A 16 7.22 -26.44 -10.15
CA VAL A 16 7.30 -27.17 -11.41
C VAL A 16 8.09 -26.44 -12.48
N TYR A 17 8.31 -25.14 -12.31
CA TYR A 17 9.10 -24.33 -13.21
C TYR A 17 9.69 -23.12 -12.49
N SER A 18 10.92 -22.76 -12.79
CA SER A 18 11.58 -21.53 -12.38
C SER A 18 12.58 -21.11 -13.43
N ASP A 19 12.57 -19.84 -13.82
CA ASP A 19 13.55 -19.26 -14.76
C ASP A 19 13.71 -17.75 -14.52
N SER A 20 14.84 -17.20 -14.96
CA SER A 20 15.22 -15.81 -14.76
C SER A 20 15.85 -15.24 -16.04
N TRP A 21 15.57 -13.96 -16.34
CA TRP A 21 16.03 -13.25 -17.53
C TRP A 21 16.57 -11.86 -17.18
N ASN A 22 17.14 -11.18 -18.17
CA ASN A 22 17.61 -9.81 -18.04
C ASN A 22 18.64 -9.62 -16.90
N ASN A 23 19.56 -10.57 -16.75
CA ASN A 23 20.60 -10.60 -15.72
C ASN A 23 20.06 -10.76 -14.27
N TYR A 24 18.81 -11.14 -14.10
CA TYR A 24 18.29 -11.57 -12.80
C TYR A 24 18.63 -13.03 -12.53
N LYS A 25 18.86 -13.35 -11.26
CA LYS A 25 18.97 -14.72 -10.74
C LYS A 25 17.70 -15.08 -10.00
N GLU A 26 17.50 -16.36 -9.70
CA GLU A 26 16.30 -16.85 -9.00
C GLU A 26 16.09 -16.17 -7.64
N ASP A 27 17.18 -15.87 -6.92
CA ASP A 27 17.13 -15.26 -5.58
C ASP A 27 17.24 -13.73 -5.58
N ASP A 28 17.30 -13.10 -6.76
CA ASP A 28 17.37 -11.65 -6.83
C ASP A 28 16.03 -11.00 -6.49
N SER A 29 16.10 -9.91 -5.75
CA SER A 29 14.92 -9.10 -5.42
C SER A 29 14.54 -8.21 -6.59
N ALA A 30 13.25 -8.21 -6.94
CA ALA A 30 12.67 -7.33 -7.93
C ALA A 30 11.60 -6.41 -7.30
N HIS A 31 11.48 -5.19 -7.84
CA HIS A 31 10.45 -4.27 -7.37
C HIS A 31 9.07 -4.72 -7.85
N ILE A 32 8.21 -5.11 -6.91
CA ILE A 32 6.88 -5.67 -7.19
C ILE A 32 5.79 -4.62 -7.45
N MET A 33 6.13 -3.32 -7.42
CA MET A 33 5.20 -2.22 -7.72
C MET A 33 3.85 -2.37 -6.96
N SER A 34 2.74 -2.32 -7.68
CA SER A 34 1.40 -2.37 -7.08
C SER A 34 0.99 -3.73 -6.50
N VAL A 35 1.77 -4.80 -6.67
CA VAL A 35 1.57 -6.05 -5.93
C VAL A 35 1.71 -5.83 -4.42
N THR A 36 2.46 -4.80 -4.00
CA THR A 36 2.51 -4.32 -2.60
C THR A 36 1.11 -4.09 -2.00
N LYS A 37 0.10 -3.74 -2.81
CA LYS A 37 -1.27 -3.57 -2.34
C LYS A 37 -1.89 -4.86 -1.82
N SER A 38 -1.56 -5.99 -2.45
CA SER A 38 -2.00 -7.31 -1.98
C SER A 38 -1.33 -7.69 -0.67
N ILE A 39 -0.05 -7.36 -0.50
CA ILE A 39 0.66 -7.54 0.78
C ILE A 39 -0.01 -6.70 1.86
N MET A 40 -0.31 -5.42 1.59
CA MET A 40 -1.01 -4.57 2.56
C MET A 40 -2.36 -5.16 2.96
N ALA A 41 -3.13 -5.73 2.02
CA ALA A 41 -4.40 -6.37 2.33
C ALA A 41 -4.23 -7.57 3.28
N LEU A 42 -3.18 -8.39 3.09
CA LEU A 42 -2.84 -9.47 4.00
C LEU A 42 -2.48 -8.93 5.40
N LEU A 43 -1.68 -7.86 5.49
CA LEU A 43 -1.30 -7.26 6.77
C LEU A 43 -2.52 -6.72 7.54
N ILE A 44 -3.46 -6.09 6.85
CA ILE A 44 -4.73 -5.65 7.47
C ILE A 44 -5.53 -6.86 7.94
N GLY A 45 -5.63 -7.94 7.13
CA GLY A 45 -6.28 -9.19 7.53
C GLY A 45 -5.67 -9.78 8.80
N ILE A 46 -4.34 -9.89 8.85
CA ILE A 46 -3.60 -10.37 10.03
C ILE A 46 -3.88 -9.45 11.25
N ALA A 47 -3.96 -8.14 11.05
CA ALA A 47 -4.27 -7.22 12.14
C ALA A 47 -5.70 -7.39 12.67
N VAL A 48 -6.66 -7.75 11.81
CA VAL A 48 -8.03 -8.11 12.23
C VAL A 48 -8.01 -9.43 13.02
N ASP A 49 -7.36 -10.47 12.51
CA ASP A 49 -7.26 -11.77 13.18
C ASP A 49 -6.61 -11.67 14.57
N LYS A 50 -5.65 -10.76 14.71
CA LYS A 50 -4.99 -10.48 15.99
C LYS A 50 -5.76 -9.50 16.89
N GLY A 51 -6.95 -9.07 16.51
CA GLY A 51 -7.77 -8.14 17.26
C GLY A 51 -7.18 -6.73 17.41
N LYS A 52 -6.21 -6.35 16.56
CA LYS A 52 -5.61 -5.00 16.53
C LYS A 52 -6.48 -4.01 15.74
N ILE A 53 -7.18 -4.50 14.75
CA ILE A 53 -8.25 -3.83 14.01
C ILE A 53 -9.51 -4.64 14.29
N LYS A 54 -10.60 -3.96 14.64
CA LYS A 54 -11.85 -4.63 15.03
C LYS A 54 -12.54 -5.26 13.82
N SER A 55 -12.61 -4.51 12.72
CA SER A 55 -13.26 -4.95 11.47
C SER A 55 -12.76 -4.14 10.28
N ILE A 56 -12.81 -4.73 9.09
CA ILE A 56 -12.61 -3.97 7.85
C ILE A 56 -13.76 -2.98 7.57
N ASP A 57 -14.88 -3.10 8.27
CA ASP A 57 -16.01 -2.16 8.21
C ASP A 57 -15.84 -0.97 9.15
N ASP A 58 -14.78 -0.93 9.98
CA ASP A 58 -14.43 0.23 10.79
C ASP A 58 -14.22 1.47 9.92
N LYS A 59 -14.65 2.63 10.43
CA LYS A 59 -14.46 3.90 9.74
C LYS A 59 -13.00 4.30 9.73
N VAL A 60 -12.53 4.81 8.60
CA VAL A 60 -11.14 5.29 8.48
C VAL A 60 -10.81 6.33 9.53
N LEU A 61 -11.73 7.27 9.78
CA LEU A 61 -11.51 8.36 10.72
C LEU A 61 -11.43 7.92 12.19
N ASP A 62 -11.93 6.74 12.56
CA ASP A 62 -11.79 6.20 13.92
C ASP A 62 -10.32 6.00 14.30
N TYR A 63 -9.46 5.81 13.30
CA TYR A 63 -8.01 5.68 13.47
C TYR A 63 -7.26 7.02 13.42
N PHE A 64 -7.93 8.11 13.07
CA PHE A 64 -7.34 9.46 12.95
C PHE A 64 -8.18 10.51 13.70
N PRO A 65 -8.35 10.39 15.03
CA PRO A 65 -9.21 11.30 15.79
C PRO A 65 -8.69 12.75 15.82
N ASP A 66 -7.41 12.92 15.54
CA ASP A 66 -6.72 14.20 15.45
C ASP A 66 -6.79 14.85 14.05
N TYR A 67 -7.31 14.13 13.03
CA TYR A 67 -7.47 14.67 11.68
C TYR A 67 -8.65 15.65 11.60
N LYS A 68 -8.36 16.87 11.13
CA LYS A 68 -9.39 17.90 10.97
C LYS A 68 -10.02 17.85 9.57
N VAL A 69 -11.22 17.30 9.50
CA VAL A 69 -11.99 17.25 8.25
C VAL A 69 -12.30 18.66 7.75
N LYS A 70 -12.03 18.94 6.47
CA LYS A 70 -12.29 20.24 5.85
C LYS A 70 -13.80 20.56 5.87
N ARG A 71 -14.14 21.84 6.15
CA ARG A 71 -15.53 22.31 6.21
C ARG A 71 -16.31 21.93 4.93
N GLY A 72 -17.48 21.35 5.12
CA GLY A 72 -18.37 20.94 4.02
C GLY A 72 -18.06 19.56 3.43
N GLU A 73 -17.00 18.89 3.89
CA GLU A 73 -16.74 17.50 3.55
C GLU A 73 -17.53 16.59 4.51
N LYS A 74 -18.37 15.72 3.96
CA LYS A 74 -19.17 14.77 4.74
C LYS A 74 -18.92 13.32 4.35
N THR A 75 -18.51 13.08 3.10
CA THR A 75 -18.38 11.75 2.53
C THR A 75 -17.28 10.92 3.21
N ILE A 76 -16.22 11.57 3.69
CA ILE A 76 -15.10 10.90 4.35
C ILE A 76 -15.55 10.13 5.61
N TYR A 77 -16.62 10.57 6.28
CA TYR A 77 -17.17 9.90 7.47
C TYR A 77 -17.79 8.52 7.15
N ASP A 78 -18.12 8.27 5.88
CA ASP A 78 -18.70 7.00 5.45
C ASP A 78 -17.67 6.02 4.93
N VAL A 79 -16.42 6.46 4.74
CA VAL A 79 -15.36 5.61 4.22
C VAL A 79 -14.86 4.63 5.28
N THR A 80 -14.84 3.34 4.92
CA THR A 80 -14.34 2.25 5.76
C THR A 80 -13.00 1.72 5.23
N ILE A 81 -12.31 0.93 6.05
CA ILE A 81 -11.09 0.19 5.65
C ILE A 81 -11.39 -0.66 4.40
N LYS A 82 -12.55 -1.33 4.35
CA LYS A 82 -13.00 -2.13 3.21
C LYS A 82 -13.07 -1.31 1.91
N HIS A 83 -13.55 -0.07 1.96
CA HIS A 83 -13.59 0.80 0.79
C HIS A 83 -12.18 1.12 0.26
N LEU A 84 -11.19 1.29 1.14
CA LEU A 84 -9.78 1.47 0.74
C LEU A 84 -9.20 0.19 0.12
N LEU A 85 -9.39 -0.96 0.77
CA LEU A 85 -8.90 -2.27 0.30
C LEU A 85 -9.47 -2.66 -1.07
N THR A 86 -10.73 -2.34 -1.32
CA THR A 86 -11.42 -2.68 -2.57
C THR A 86 -11.39 -1.57 -3.62
N MET A 87 -10.65 -0.47 -3.38
CA MET A 87 -10.59 0.69 -4.28
C MET A 87 -11.97 1.30 -4.55
N ARG A 88 -12.84 1.37 -3.53
CA ARG A 88 -14.21 1.88 -3.62
C ARG A 88 -14.44 3.10 -2.74
N ALA A 89 -13.36 3.79 -2.37
CA ALA A 89 -13.41 5.06 -1.68
C ALA A 89 -13.46 6.23 -2.67
N PRO A 90 -14.23 7.29 -2.43
CA PRO A 90 -14.24 8.49 -3.25
C PRO A 90 -13.01 9.36 -2.98
N TYR A 91 -12.55 10.08 -4.01
CA TYR A 91 -11.42 11.00 -3.92
C TYR A 91 -11.74 12.33 -4.63
N LYS A 92 -11.25 13.43 -4.06
CA LYS A 92 -11.48 14.80 -4.55
C LYS A 92 -10.74 15.12 -5.85
N CYS A 93 -9.72 14.34 -6.21
CA CYS A 93 -8.89 14.52 -7.39
C CYS A 93 -9.41 13.70 -8.59
N LYS A 94 -9.16 14.16 -9.82
CA LYS A 94 -9.51 13.42 -11.04
C LYS A 94 -8.56 12.27 -11.32
N GLY A 95 -7.27 12.43 -11.04
CA GLY A 95 -6.22 11.43 -11.20
C GLY A 95 -5.70 10.92 -9.86
N ASP A 96 -4.60 10.17 -9.88
CA ASP A 96 -3.88 9.75 -8.68
C ASP A 96 -2.94 10.89 -8.23
N PRO A 97 -3.09 11.46 -7.02
CA PRO A 97 -2.28 12.56 -6.53
C PRO A 97 -0.91 12.10 -6.01
N TRP A 98 -0.40 10.97 -6.49
CA TRP A 98 0.82 10.31 -6.05
C TRP A 98 1.99 11.27 -5.81
N THR A 99 2.37 12.05 -6.83
CA THR A 99 3.51 12.97 -6.74
C THR A 99 3.36 14.00 -5.61
N LYS A 100 2.15 14.55 -5.44
CA LYS A 100 1.87 15.56 -4.41
C LYS A 100 1.92 14.94 -3.00
N VAL A 101 1.43 13.72 -2.85
CA VAL A 101 1.50 13.01 -1.57
C VAL A 101 2.93 12.66 -1.23
N CYS A 102 3.70 12.12 -2.17
CA CYS A 102 5.09 11.72 -1.93
C CYS A 102 6.05 12.89 -1.71
N SER A 103 5.67 14.13 -2.09
CA SER A 103 6.44 15.34 -1.79
C SER A 103 6.00 16.05 -0.50
N SER A 104 5.05 15.50 0.25
CA SER A 104 4.62 16.03 1.54
C SER A 104 5.38 15.41 2.70
N ASP A 105 5.41 16.11 3.85
CA ASP A 105 6.08 15.63 5.06
C ASP A 105 5.34 14.44 5.72
N ASP A 106 4.03 14.34 5.53
CA ASP A 106 3.20 13.25 6.04
C ASP A 106 2.30 12.69 4.95
N TRP A 107 2.69 11.55 4.42
CA TRP A 107 1.96 10.88 3.33
C TRP A 107 0.58 10.39 3.73
N THR A 108 0.39 10.00 5.00
CA THR A 108 -0.89 9.54 5.52
C THR A 108 -1.88 10.69 5.56
N TYR A 109 -1.51 11.80 6.18
CA TYR A 109 -2.38 12.97 6.29
C TYR A 109 -2.61 13.65 4.95
N SER A 110 -1.58 13.75 4.12
CA SER A 110 -1.72 14.24 2.76
C SER A 110 -2.69 13.37 1.94
N SER A 111 -2.68 12.04 2.13
CA SER A 111 -3.62 11.13 1.47
C SER A 111 -5.06 11.30 1.99
N LEU A 112 -5.25 11.52 3.29
CA LEU A 112 -6.56 11.83 3.89
C LEU A 112 -7.16 13.12 3.32
N ASP A 113 -6.34 14.11 2.99
CA ASP A 113 -6.79 15.36 2.37
C ASP A 113 -7.46 15.17 1.01
N TYR A 114 -7.09 14.10 0.28
CA TYR A 114 -7.72 13.73 -0.98
C TYR A 114 -8.92 12.81 -0.82
N LEU A 115 -9.08 12.15 0.34
CA LEU A 115 -10.20 11.23 0.59
C LEU A 115 -11.52 12.00 0.70
N GLY A 116 -12.61 11.39 0.22
CA GLY A 116 -13.93 12.00 0.20
C GLY A 116 -14.19 12.79 -1.06
N GLY A 117 -15.30 13.54 -1.10
CA GLY A 117 -15.67 14.43 -2.21
C GLY A 117 -17.16 14.69 -2.30
N ARG A 118 -17.53 15.87 -2.83
CA ARG A 118 -18.93 16.27 -2.95
C ARG A 118 -19.74 15.44 -3.94
N LYS A 119 -19.07 14.78 -4.89
CA LYS A 119 -19.68 13.98 -5.97
C LYS A 119 -19.17 12.54 -6.00
N GLY A 120 -18.34 12.15 -5.05
CA GLY A 120 -17.85 10.79 -4.98
C GLY A 120 -18.90 9.89 -4.33
N LEU A 121 -19.26 8.79 -5.02
CA LEU A 121 -20.08 7.75 -4.44
C LEU A 121 -19.16 6.76 -3.71
N VAL A 122 -19.44 6.54 -2.44
CA VAL A 122 -18.84 5.41 -1.70
C VAL A 122 -19.35 4.13 -2.33
N GLY A 123 -18.43 3.22 -2.70
CA GLY A 123 -18.79 1.96 -3.34
C GLY A 123 -18.49 1.87 -4.83
N GLU A 124 -18.29 3.00 -5.52
CA GLU A 124 -17.84 3.00 -6.91
C GLU A 124 -16.35 2.68 -7.01
N PHE A 125 -15.98 1.77 -7.93
CA PHE A 125 -14.58 1.40 -8.12
C PHE A 125 -13.78 2.54 -8.74
N ARG A 126 -12.68 2.88 -8.07
CA ARG A 126 -11.72 3.87 -8.56
C ARG A 126 -10.32 3.54 -8.08
N TYR A 127 -9.45 3.13 -8.99
CA TYR A 127 -8.06 2.85 -8.66
C TYR A 127 -7.34 4.09 -8.13
N GLN A 128 -6.73 3.96 -6.94
CA GLN A 128 -5.97 5.03 -6.30
C GLN A 128 -4.80 4.45 -5.50
N THR A 129 -3.59 4.92 -5.76
CA THR A 129 -2.38 4.44 -5.05
C THR A 129 -2.33 4.98 -3.62
N VAL A 130 -2.83 6.20 -3.40
CA VAL A 130 -2.76 6.88 -2.09
C VAL A 130 -3.54 6.17 -0.98
N CYS A 131 -4.46 5.26 -1.29
CA CYS A 131 -5.13 4.45 -0.28
C CYS A 131 -4.15 3.62 0.56
N LEU A 132 -2.99 3.23 0.00
CA LEU A 132 -1.97 2.47 0.73
C LEU A 132 -1.36 3.26 1.88
N HIS A 133 -1.16 4.56 1.72
CA HIS A 133 -0.60 5.40 2.78
C HIS A 133 -1.59 5.51 3.95
N ILE A 134 -2.89 5.62 3.64
CA ILE A 134 -3.93 5.61 4.67
C ILE A 134 -3.97 4.26 5.39
N LEU A 135 -3.94 3.14 4.65
CA LEU A 135 -3.92 1.79 5.25
C LEU A 135 -2.67 1.55 6.10
N SER A 136 -1.49 2.04 5.65
CA SER A 136 -0.26 1.99 6.43
C SER A 136 -0.37 2.80 7.73
N GLY A 137 -0.97 3.99 7.67
CA GLY A 137 -1.25 4.80 8.84
C GLY A 137 -2.22 4.15 9.83
N ILE A 138 -3.29 3.51 9.32
CA ILE A 138 -4.22 2.72 10.14
C ILE A 138 -3.48 1.58 10.84
N LEU A 139 -2.69 0.81 10.09
CA LEU A 139 -1.92 -0.31 10.64
C LEU A 139 -0.96 0.15 11.75
N TYR A 140 -0.22 1.23 11.51
CA TYR A 140 0.67 1.80 12.51
C TYR A 140 -0.09 2.24 13.79
N ARG A 141 -1.21 2.93 13.64
CA ARG A 141 -2.00 3.41 14.78
C ARG A 141 -2.63 2.28 15.58
N ALA A 142 -3.07 1.22 14.90
CA ALA A 142 -3.65 0.05 15.54
C ALA A 142 -2.60 -0.84 16.23
N THR A 143 -1.40 -0.97 15.65
CA THR A 143 -0.39 -1.94 16.11
C THR A 143 0.79 -1.32 16.85
N LYS A 144 1.03 -0.01 16.67
CA LYS A 144 2.20 0.74 17.12
C LYS A 144 3.51 0.24 16.50
N MET A 145 3.44 -0.50 15.40
CA MET A 145 4.58 -1.01 14.65
C MET A 145 4.65 -0.35 13.27
N LYS A 146 5.85 -0.09 12.78
CA LYS A 146 6.04 0.30 11.37
C LYS A 146 5.53 -0.82 10.47
N THR A 147 4.98 -0.47 9.31
CA THR A 147 4.40 -1.44 8.37
C THR A 147 5.39 -2.54 8.00
N VAL A 148 6.66 -2.21 7.75
CA VAL A 148 7.69 -3.19 7.42
C VAL A 148 8.02 -4.11 8.59
N ASP A 149 8.06 -3.61 9.82
CA ASP A 149 8.33 -4.44 11.00
C ASP A 149 7.15 -5.38 11.28
N TYR A 150 5.92 -4.89 11.07
CA TYR A 150 4.72 -5.71 11.18
C TYR A 150 4.71 -6.81 10.10
N ALA A 151 5.06 -6.47 8.85
CA ALA A 151 5.17 -7.41 7.75
C ALA A 151 6.23 -8.49 8.03
N ASN A 152 7.43 -8.09 8.47
CA ASN A 152 8.47 -9.03 8.84
C ASN A 152 8.02 -9.99 9.95
N THR A 153 7.40 -9.46 11.01
CA THR A 153 7.05 -10.24 12.18
C THR A 153 5.90 -11.23 11.92
N TYR A 154 4.88 -10.79 11.18
CA TYR A 154 3.63 -11.53 11.11
C TYR A 154 3.30 -12.13 9.75
N LEU A 155 4.08 -11.80 8.70
CA LEU A 155 3.90 -12.35 7.37
C LEU A 155 5.17 -12.98 6.81
N PHE A 156 6.27 -12.24 6.72
CA PHE A 156 7.45 -12.71 5.99
C PHE A 156 8.20 -13.80 6.74
N LEU A 157 8.60 -13.58 7.98
CA LEU A 157 9.33 -14.58 8.77
C LEU A 157 8.53 -15.87 8.99
N PRO A 158 7.19 -15.84 9.27
CA PRO A 158 6.40 -17.07 9.34
C PRO A 158 6.31 -17.86 8.03
N LEU A 159 6.61 -17.25 6.90
CA LEU A 159 6.65 -17.87 5.58
C LEU A 159 8.07 -18.19 5.11
N ASP A 160 9.06 -18.14 5.99
CA ASP A 160 10.48 -18.31 5.67
C ASP A 160 11.01 -17.33 4.61
N ILE A 161 10.33 -16.16 4.47
CA ILE A 161 10.80 -15.08 3.63
C ILE A 161 11.81 -14.25 4.42
N PRO A 162 13.01 -13.98 3.89
CA PRO A 162 14.02 -13.17 4.57
C PRO A 162 13.49 -11.81 4.99
N ARG A 163 14.04 -11.28 6.09
CA ARG A 163 13.70 -9.96 6.59
C ARG A 163 13.93 -8.88 5.52
N HIS A 164 12.94 -8.06 5.29
CA HIS A 164 13.03 -6.88 4.43
C HIS A 164 13.24 -5.61 5.25
N GLU A 165 14.06 -4.71 4.74
CA GLU A 165 14.21 -3.37 5.26
C GLU A 165 13.31 -2.40 4.52
N SER A 166 12.86 -1.34 5.21
CA SER A 166 12.11 -0.28 4.57
C SER A 166 13.04 0.49 3.64
N CYS A 167 12.69 0.58 2.37
CA CYS A 167 13.27 1.55 1.46
C CYS A 167 12.67 2.92 1.81
N CYS A 168 13.24 3.61 2.78
CA CYS A 168 12.83 4.96 3.17
C CYS A 168 13.40 5.95 2.15
N LEU A 169 12.61 6.30 1.14
CA LEU A 169 12.87 7.47 0.33
C LEU A 169 12.36 8.69 1.12
N GLN A 170 13.28 9.49 1.62
CA GLN A 170 12.95 10.62 2.51
C GLN A 170 12.78 11.95 1.76
N THR A 171 13.27 12.02 0.51
CA THR A 171 13.23 13.25 -0.28
C THR A 171 12.67 13.01 -1.69
N ALA A 172 12.19 14.09 -2.31
CA ALA A 172 11.74 14.06 -3.70
C ALA A 172 12.90 13.73 -4.67
N GLU A 173 14.12 14.12 -4.33
CA GLU A 173 15.34 13.82 -5.07
C GLU A 173 15.65 12.32 -5.02
N GLU A 174 15.65 11.69 -3.86
CA GLU A 174 15.84 10.25 -3.69
C GLU A 174 14.80 9.45 -4.46
N TYR A 175 13.53 9.88 -4.43
CA TYR A 175 12.48 9.26 -5.23
C TYR A 175 12.73 9.40 -6.74
N LYS A 176 13.19 10.55 -7.18
CA LYS A 176 13.53 10.81 -8.59
C LYS A 176 14.71 9.96 -9.03
N GLU A 177 15.77 9.86 -8.24
CA GLU A 177 16.93 9.00 -8.50
C GLU A 177 16.53 7.52 -8.53
N PHE A 178 15.72 7.09 -7.58
CA PHE A 178 15.16 5.74 -7.53
C PHE A 178 14.37 5.39 -8.80
N THR A 179 13.55 6.30 -9.30
CA THR A 179 12.76 6.09 -10.53
C THR A 179 13.62 6.11 -11.79
N ILE A 180 14.69 6.89 -11.80
CA ILE A 180 15.63 6.98 -12.93
C ILE A 180 16.56 5.76 -12.97
N SER A 181 17.07 5.31 -11.83
CA SER A 181 18.01 4.19 -11.73
C SER A 181 17.37 2.84 -12.11
N LYS A 182 16.03 2.76 -12.07
CA LYS A 182 15.27 1.53 -12.43
C LYS A 182 14.70 1.52 -13.85
N LYS A 183 14.95 2.56 -14.66
CA LYS A 183 14.69 2.45 -16.10
C LYS A 183 15.68 1.46 -16.70
N PRO A 184 15.25 0.44 -17.45
CA PRO A 184 16.17 -0.38 -18.23
C PRO A 184 17.05 0.56 -19.05
N LYS A 185 18.37 0.45 -18.92
CA LYS A 185 19.26 1.11 -19.86
C LYS A 185 18.97 0.47 -21.21
N GLY A 186 18.32 1.22 -22.11
CA GLY A 186 17.99 0.81 -23.47
C GLY A 186 19.23 0.47 -24.28
#